data_fe5f08fad748bd47e26bc40db547ef50
#
_entry.id   fe5f08fad748bd47e26bc40db547ef50
#
_cell.length_a   1.000
_cell.length_b   1.000
_cell.length_c   1.000
_cell.angle_alpha   90.00
_cell.angle_beta   90.00
_cell.angle_gamma   90.00
#
_symmetry.space_group_name_H-M   'P 1'
#
loop_
_entity.id
_entity.type
_entity.pdbx_description
1 polymer ?
#
loop_
_entity_poly.entity_id
_entity_poly.type
_entity_poly.pdbx_seq_one_letter_code
_entity_poly.pdbx_strand_id
1 'polypeptide(L)'
;RENLRAAFPEKSDAWIEKTVREVWDNLGRVTGEYPHLGEFTLGDRIEGIDRENGHAAIAYGKGVMFVSGHFANWEALPIAGQLFGYDGKIVYRPPNNPFVARWIDRQRAKLGPKEQITKGPRGTRRMFTTLRHGKTVFMLVDQKTGQGIASPFFGRDAMTTHAPATLALRMGARLVPAGCVRTHGAHFKVQIYPALEFAPSGDMEKDVAALTALINRTMENLVRANPSQWLWIHRRWPSEHDRKRLEKKHRREARQARRDAG
;
A
#
# COMPACT_ATOMS: atom_id res chain seq x y z
N ARG A 1 11.58 1.98 -16.36
CA ARG A 1 11.48 3.05 -17.38
C ARG A 1 10.04 3.23 -17.85
N GLU A 2 9.38 2.19 -18.39
CA GLU A 2 8.02 2.24 -18.95
C GLU A 2 7.00 2.83 -17.95
N ASN A 3 7.01 2.39 -16.71
CA ASN A 3 6.12 2.90 -15.67
C ASN A 3 6.35 4.39 -15.41
N LEU A 4 7.61 4.84 -15.34
CA LEU A 4 7.95 6.25 -15.13
C LEU A 4 7.49 7.12 -16.30
N ARG A 5 7.76 6.71 -17.54
CA ARG A 5 7.26 7.43 -18.73
C ARG A 5 5.73 7.49 -18.79
N ALA A 6 5.07 6.42 -18.34
CA ALA A 6 3.62 6.36 -18.30
C ALA A 6 3.02 7.30 -17.23
N ALA A 7 3.71 7.48 -16.09
CA ALA A 7 3.29 8.33 -14.99
C ALA A 7 3.68 9.81 -15.19
N PHE A 8 4.81 10.06 -15.84
CA PHE A 8 5.38 11.39 -16.06
C PHE A 8 5.74 11.61 -17.54
N PRO A 9 4.73 11.65 -18.43
CA PRO A 9 4.98 11.79 -19.87
C PRO A 9 5.64 13.12 -20.24
N GLU A 10 5.53 14.14 -19.37
CA GLU A 10 6.11 15.46 -19.55
C GLU A 10 7.62 15.52 -19.19
N LYS A 11 8.17 14.49 -18.55
CA LYS A 11 9.57 14.49 -18.11
C LYS A 11 10.51 14.01 -19.20
N SER A 12 11.69 14.63 -19.26
CA SER A 12 12.74 14.28 -20.22
C SER A 12 13.32 12.88 -19.97
N ASP A 13 13.90 12.28 -21.01
CA ASP A 13 14.59 10.99 -20.88
C ASP A 13 15.75 11.05 -19.89
N ALA A 14 16.46 12.16 -19.80
CA ALA A 14 17.51 12.36 -18.81
C ALA A 14 16.98 12.30 -17.37
N TRP A 15 15.80 12.89 -17.12
CA TRP A 15 15.13 12.80 -15.83
C TRP A 15 14.70 11.35 -15.53
N ILE A 16 14.12 10.66 -16.51
CA ILE A 16 13.72 9.25 -16.38
C ILE A 16 14.94 8.37 -16.00
N GLU A 17 16.06 8.51 -16.72
CA GLU A 17 17.26 7.71 -16.45
C GLU A 17 17.91 8.04 -15.09
N LYS A 18 17.88 9.31 -14.68
CA LYS A 18 18.31 9.70 -13.33
C LYS A 18 17.42 9.05 -12.27
N THR A 19 16.09 9.17 -12.40
CA THR A 19 15.12 8.59 -11.45
C THR A 19 15.25 7.08 -11.38
N VAL A 20 15.47 6.39 -12.50
CA VAL A 20 15.71 4.92 -12.51
C VAL A 20 16.92 4.55 -11.68
N ARG A 21 18.04 5.27 -11.80
CA ARG A 21 19.25 5.00 -11.00
C ARG A 21 18.96 5.19 -9.50
N GLU A 22 18.27 6.27 -9.13
CA GLU A 22 17.89 6.57 -7.75
C GLU A 22 16.94 5.50 -7.17
N VAL A 23 15.99 4.99 -7.96
CA VAL A 23 15.11 3.87 -7.56
C VAL A 23 15.91 2.61 -7.26
N TRP A 24 16.91 2.27 -8.09
CA TRP A 24 17.76 1.09 -7.85
C TRP A 24 18.68 1.30 -6.65
N ASP A 25 19.24 2.50 -6.46
CA ASP A 25 20.01 2.84 -5.26
C ASP A 25 19.17 2.67 -4.00
N ASN A 26 17.94 3.25 -3.99
CA ASN A 26 17.03 3.10 -2.85
C ASN A 26 16.69 1.63 -2.57
N LEU A 27 16.42 0.82 -3.60
CA LEU A 27 16.12 -0.60 -3.43
C LEU A 27 17.32 -1.38 -2.86
N GLY A 28 18.52 -1.07 -3.33
CA GLY A 28 19.77 -1.64 -2.78
C GLY A 28 19.93 -1.31 -1.30
N ARG A 29 19.69 -0.05 -0.92
CA ARG A 29 19.69 0.41 0.49
C ARG A 29 18.67 -0.35 1.32
N VAL A 30 17.41 -0.44 0.87
CA VAL A 30 16.37 -1.22 1.56
C VAL A 30 16.80 -2.64 1.83
N THR A 31 17.42 -3.29 0.85
CA THR A 31 17.93 -4.67 0.99
C THR A 31 19.03 -4.75 2.05
N GLY A 32 19.99 -3.81 2.02
CA GLY A 32 21.09 -3.74 3.00
C GLY A 32 20.62 -3.36 4.42
N GLU A 33 19.51 -2.67 4.55
CA GLU A 33 18.94 -2.23 5.83
C GLU A 33 18.16 -3.32 6.56
N TYR A 34 17.73 -4.40 5.89
CA TYR A 34 16.96 -5.47 6.55
C TYR A 34 17.65 -6.07 7.79
N PRO A 35 18.95 -6.39 7.81
CA PRO A 35 19.63 -6.88 9.01
C PRO A 35 19.57 -5.88 10.19
N HIS A 36 19.44 -4.60 9.88
CA HIS A 36 19.52 -3.47 10.80
C HIS A 36 18.15 -2.91 11.22
N LEU A 37 17.03 -3.57 10.88
CA LEU A 37 15.71 -3.09 11.27
C LEU A 37 15.54 -2.91 12.78
N GLY A 38 16.32 -3.64 13.59
CA GLY A 38 16.36 -3.47 15.06
C GLY A 38 16.99 -2.16 15.54
N GLU A 39 17.62 -1.40 14.65
CA GLU A 39 18.25 -0.10 14.94
C GLU A 39 17.36 1.09 14.55
N PHE A 40 16.16 0.83 14.02
CA PHE A 40 15.22 1.86 13.57
C PHE A 40 14.46 2.46 14.76
N THR A 41 15.16 3.24 15.57
CA THR A 41 14.60 3.85 16.78
C THR A 41 14.04 5.24 16.52
N LEU A 42 13.07 5.65 17.36
CA LEU A 42 12.45 6.96 17.30
C LEU A 42 13.43 8.03 17.83
N GLY A 43 13.53 9.16 17.12
CA GLY A 43 14.43 10.26 17.46
C GLY A 43 15.87 10.09 16.91
N ASP A 44 16.23 8.89 16.44
CA ASP A 44 17.47 8.64 15.72
C ASP A 44 17.17 8.34 14.24
N ARG A 45 16.82 7.09 13.89
CA ARG A 45 16.56 6.67 12.51
C ARG A 45 15.17 7.06 12.00
N ILE A 46 14.20 7.22 12.89
CA ILE A 46 12.81 7.56 12.56
C ILE A 46 12.41 8.87 13.22
N GLU A 47 12.06 9.85 12.38
CA GLU A 47 11.35 11.07 12.77
C GLU A 47 9.86 10.88 12.45
N GLY A 48 8.99 10.99 13.47
CA GLY A 48 7.53 10.91 13.31
C GLY A 48 6.90 12.27 13.16
N ILE A 49 6.14 12.44 12.08
CA ILE A 49 5.44 13.69 11.76
C ILE A 49 3.92 13.46 11.89
N ASP A 50 3.22 14.39 12.53
CA ASP A 50 1.76 14.43 12.71
C ASP A 50 1.20 13.09 13.28
N ARG A 51 1.88 12.51 14.25
CA ARG A 51 1.50 11.24 14.90
C ARG A 51 0.13 11.30 15.55
N GLU A 52 -0.30 12.48 15.96
CA GLU A 52 -1.62 12.76 16.55
C GLU A 52 -2.77 12.36 15.61
N ASN A 53 -2.61 12.41 14.30
CA ASN A 53 -3.61 11.92 13.35
C ASN A 53 -3.92 10.44 13.52
N GLY A 54 -2.89 9.63 13.79
CA GLY A 54 -3.03 8.20 14.07
C GLY A 54 -3.71 7.97 15.42
N HIS A 55 -3.31 8.70 16.46
CA HIS A 55 -3.94 8.61 17.78
C HIS A 55 -5.41 9.02 17.72
N ALA A 56 -5.74 10.11 17.04
CA ALA A 56 -7.13 10.55 16.84
C ALA A 56 -7.98 9.50 16.12
N ALA A 57 -7.41 8.85 15.06
CA ALA A 57 -8.10 7.78 14.36
C ALA A 57 -8.36 6.55 15.26
N ILE A 58 -7.40 6.18 16.11
CA ILE A 58 -7.53 5.06 17.06
C ILE A 58 -8.53 5.41 18.18
N ALA A 59 -8.48 6.63 18.70
CA ALA A 59 -9.39 7.11 19.74
C ALA A 59 -10.86 7.16 19.30
N TYR A 60 -11.12 7.16 17.97
CA TYR A 60 -12.47 7.04 17.42
C TYR A 60 -13.17 5.71 17.81
N GLY A 61 -12.42 4.73 18.33
CA GLY A 61 -12.95 3.49 18.92
C GLY A 61 -13.39 2.42 17.93
N LYS A 62 -13.23 2.66 16.62
CA LYS A 62 -13.44 1.66 15.55
C LYS A 62 -12.08 1.20 15.01
N GLY A 63 -12.07 0.13 14.21
CA GLY A 63 -10.83 -0.34 13.61
C GLY A 63 -10.14 0.71 12.73
N VAL A 64 -8.82 0.67 12.68
CA VAL A 64 -8.00 1.59 11.87
C VAL A 64 -7.15 0.81 10.88
N MET A 65 -7.16 1.24 9.62
CA MET A 65 -6.23 0.76 8.59
C MET A 65 -5.28 1.88 8.19
N PHE A 66 -4.00 1.72 8.51
CA PHE A 66 -2.95 2.54 7.92
C PHE A 66 -2.63 2.02 6.52
N VAL A 67 -2.83 2.87 5.52
CA VAL A 67 -2.61 2.54 4.12
C VAL A 67 -1.41 3.31 3.59
N SER A 68 -0.52 2.61 2.89
CA SER A 68 0.70 3.18 2.33
C SER A 68 1.11 2.48 1.03
N GLY A 69 2.24 2.89 0.48
CA GLY A 69 2.92 2.27 -0.65
C GLY A 69 4.34 1.81 -0.30
N HIS A 70 4.99 1.20 -1.28
CA HIS A 70 6.39 0.78 -1.16
C HIS A 70 7.34 1.97 -1.36
N PHE A 71 7.36 2.90 -0.39
CA PHE A 71 8.20 4.10 -0.39
C PHE A 71 9.44 3.93 0.46
N ALA A 72 10.56 4.51 0.04
CA ALA A 72 11.83 4.54 0.77
C ALA A 72 12.19 3.15 1.34
N ASN A 73 12.27 3.01 2.67
CA ASN A 73 12.22 1.70 3.33
C ASN A 73 10.83 1.50 3.95
N TRP A 74 9.97 0.78 3.26
CA TRP A 74 8.59 0.51 3.71
C TRP A 74 8.50 -0.30 5.01
N GLU A 75 9.58 -0.93 5.46
CA GLU A 75 9.64 -1.60 6.77
C GLU A 75 9.67 -0.59 7.93
N ALA A 76 10.12 0.64 7.67
CA ALA A 76 10.10 1.71 8.66
C ALA A 76 8.66 2.12 9.07
N LEU A 77 7.67 1.96 8.17
CA LEU A 77 6.27 2.32 8.47
C LEU A 77 5.66 1.50 9.61
N PRO A 78 5.63 0.17 9.56
CA PRO A 78 5.08 -0.62 10.66
C PRO A 78 5.93 -0.56 11.93
N ILE A 79 7.24 -0.38 11.81
CA ILE A 79 8.13 -0.15 12.96
C ILE A 79 7.75 1.17 13.63
N ALA A 80 7.64 2.25 12.87
CA ALA A 80 7.18 3.55 13.38
C ALA A 80 5.81 3.44 14.05
N GLY A 81 4.88 2.70 13.44
CA GLY A 81 3.56 2.46 14.02
C GLY A 81 3.64 1.84 15.41
N GLN A 82 4.52 0.85 15.63
CA GLN A 82 4.76 0.28 16.97
C GLN A 82 5.40 1.28 17.92
N LEU A 83 6.40 2.02 17.46
CA LEU A 83 7.10 3.04 18.27
C LEU A 83 6.17 4.22 18.64
N PHE A 84 5.15 4.49 17.82
CA PHE A 84 4.11 5.49 18.11
C PHE A 84 3.00 4.95 19.03
N GLY A 85 3.03 3.66 19.37
CA GLY A 85 2.01 3.02 20.20
C GLY A 85 0.76 2.56 19.43
N TYR A 86 0.83 2.48 18.09
CA TYR A 86 -0.27 1.94 17.27
C TYR A 86 -0.18 0.40 17.22
N ASP A 87 -0.71 -0.27 18.25
CA ASP A 87 -0.73 -1.74 18.28
C ASP A 87 -1.48 -2.33 17.08
N GLY A 88 -0.75 -2.86 16.11
CA GLY A 88 -1.33 -3.27 14.83
C GLY A 88 -0.69 -4.52 14.23
N LYS A 89 -1.30 -5.01 13.15
CA LYS A 89 -0.85 -6.18 12.39
C LYS A 89 -0.49 -5.78 10.96
N ILE A 90 0.61 -6.33 10.44
CA ILE A 90 1.02 -6.09 9.04
C ILE A 90 0.30 -7.07 8.12
N VAL A 91 -0.26 -6.56 7.02
CA VAL A 91 -0.74 -7.40 5.91
C VAL A 91 0.35 -7.53 4.87
N TYR A 92 0.80 -8.77 4.61
CA TYR A 92 1.86 -9.01 3.64
C TYR A 92 1.69 -10.34 2.89
N ARG A 93 2.44 -10.50 1.82
CA ARG A 93 2.64 -11.78 1.14
C ARG A 93 4.06 -12.27 1.45
N PRO A 94 4.23 -13.43 2.11
CA PRO A 94 5.54 -13.97 2.36
C PRO A 94 6.26 -14.27 1.04
N PRO A 95 7.59 -14.11 0.99
CA PRO A 95 8.40 -14.60 -0.12
C PRO A 95 8.19 -16.07 -0.38
N ASN A 96 8.37 -16.50 -1.63
CA ASN A 96 8.22 -17.91 -2.01
C ASN A 96 9.29 -18.80 -1.37
N ASN A 97 10.49 -18.27 -1.09
CA ASN A 97 11.54 -18.99 -0.39
C ASN A 97 11.27 -18.97 1.12
N PRO A 98 11.03 -20.12 1.78
CA PRO A 98 10.67 -20.17 3.21
C PRO A 98 11.82 -19.76 4.14
N PHE A 99 13.07 -19.87 3.71
CA PHE A 99 14.22 -19.40 4.49
C PHE A 99 14.27 -17.87 4.52
N VAL A 100 14.06 -17.24 3.35
CA VAL A 100 13.98 -15.79 3.23
C VAL A 100 12.76 -15.25 4.01
N ALA A 101 11.61 -15.90 3.91
CA ALA A 101 10.42 -15.52 4.65
C ALA A 101 10.69 -15.52 6.17
N ARG A 102 11.23 -16.61 6.72
CA ARG A 102 11.58 -16.71 8.15
C ARG A 102 12.63 -15.70 8.58
N TRP A 103 13.60 -15.41 7.72
CA TRP A 103 14.60 -14.41 8.01
C TRP A 103 14.00 -13.01 8.09
N ILE A 104 13.15 -12.62 7.12
CA ILE A 104 12.42 -11.34 7.14
C ILE A 104 11.55 -11.23 8.39
N ASP A 105 10.79 -12.27 8.72
CA ASP A 105 9.92 -12.28 9.89
C ASP A 105 10.71 -12.05 11.18
N ARG A 106 11.91 -12.66 11.29
CA ARG A 106 12.82 -12.43 12.43
C ARG A 106 13.30 -10.98 12.50
N GLN A 107 13.64 -10.36 11.36
CA GLN A 107 14.08 -8.97 11.36
C GLN A 107 12.94 -8.03 11.78
N ARG A 108 11.74 -8.22 11.22
CA ARG A 108 10.54 -7.44 11.58
C ARG A 108 10.17 -7.57 13.05
N ALA A 109 10.31 -8.76 13.63
CA ALA A 109 9.96 -9.01 15.03
C ALA A 109 10.82 -8.26 16.04
N LYS A 110 11.95 -7.64 15.64
CA LYS A 110 12.83 -6.87 16.53
C LYS A 110 12.15 -5.60 17.06
N LEU A 111 11.51 -4.83 16.18
CA LEU A 111 10.81 -3.57 16.53
C LEU A 111 9.41 -3.44 15.90
N GLY A 112 9.12 -4.22 14.87
CA GLY A 112 7.84 -4.17 14.16
C GLY A 112 6.75 -4.98 14.87
N PRO A 113 5.52 -4.96 14.30
CA PRO A 113 4.39 -5.75 14.79
C PRO A 113 4.72 -7.25 14.84
N LYS A 114 4.45 -7.85 16.01
CA LYS A 114 4.69 -9.29 16.24
C LYS A 114 3.77 -10.19 15.41
N GLU A 115 2.58 -9.71 15.09
CA GLU A 115 1.59 -10.47 14.33
C GLU A 115 1.49 -10.00 12.89
N GLN A 116 1.46 -10.97 11.98
CA GLN A 116 1.35 -10.75 10.56
C GLN A 116 0.11 -11.43 9.99
N ILE A 117 -0.52 -10.80 9.02
CA ILE A 117 -1.68 -11.30 8.30
C ILE A 117 -1.25 -11.61 6.86
N THR A 118 -1.28 -12.88 6.46
CA THR A 118 -0.98 -13.25 5.08
C THR A 118 -2.12 -12.90 4.13
N LYS A 119 -1.82 -12.42 2.93
CA LYS A 119 -2.83 -12.15 1.89
C LYS A 119 -3.63 -13.42 1.53
N GLY A 120 -4.90 -13.25 1.18
CA GLY A 120 -5.80 -14.33 0.78
C GLY A 120 -7.07 -14.40 1.64
N PRO A 121 -8.00 -15.36 1.38
CA PRO A 121 -9.30 -15.42 2.06
C PRO A 121 -9.20 -15.49 3.59
N ARG A 122 -8.28 -16.30 4.10
CA ARG A 122 -8.01 -16.40 5.56
C ARG A 122 -7.48 -15.07 6.12
N GLY A 123 -6.61 -14.38 5.38
CA GLY A 123 -6.10 -13.08 5.77
C GLY A 123 -7.18 -12.02 5.78
N THR A 124 -8.07 -12.00 4.78
CA THR A 124 -9.23 -11.09 4.77
C THR A 124 -10.12 -11.29 6.00
N ARG A 125 -10.39 -12.56 6.39
CA ARG A 125 -11.13 -12.85 7.62
C ARG A 125 -10.39 -12.35 8.87
N ARG A 126 -9.07 -12.52 8.94
CA ARG A 126 -8.26 -12.00 10.06
C ARG A 126 -8.24 -10.47 10.11
N MET A 127 -8.14 -9.79 8.96
CA MET A 127 -8.28 -8.32 8.90
C MET A 127 -9.65 -7.89 9.45
N PHE A 128 -10.74 -8.53 8.96
CA PHE A 128 -12.09 -8.27 9.44
C PHE A 128 -12.19 -8.41 10.97
N THR A 129 -11.74 -9.55 11.53
CA THR A 129 -11.76 -9.79 12.99
C THR A 129 -10.92 -8.74 13.73
N THR A 130 -9.72 -8.41 13.23
CA THR A 130 -8.84 -7.40 13.85
C THR A 130 -9.53 -6.03 13.93
N LEU A 131 -10.10 -5.56 12.82
CA LEU A 131 -10.80 -4.28 12.77
C LEU A 131 -12.08 -4.27 13.61
N ARG A 132 -12.84 -5.38 13.62
CA ARG A 132 -14.06 -5.50 14.45
C ARG A 132 -13.78 -5.33 15.95
N HIS A 133 -12.59 -5.71 16.40
CA HIS A 133 -12.14 -5.50 17.78
C HIS A 133 -11.48 -4.13 18.01
N GLY A 134 -11.67 -3.17 17.11
CA GLY A 134 -11.09 -1.82 17.25
C GLY A 134 -9.57 -1.77 17.07
N LYS A 135 -8.95 -2.85 16.59
CA LYS A 135 -7.49 -2.96 16.43
C LYS A 135 -7.01 -2.39 15.10
N THR A 136 -5.70 -2.25 14.98
CA THR A 136 -5.03 -1.62 13.83
C THR A 136 -4.50 -2.65 12.82
N VAL A 137 -4.54 -2.26 11.56
CA VAL A 137 -3.95 -3.02 10.44
C VAL A 137 -3.07 -2.10 9.60
N PHE A 138 -1.85 -2.52 9.26
CA PHE A 138 -0.94 -1.84 8.34
C PHE A 138 -0.95 -2.55 6.99
N MET A 139 -1.19 -1.82 5.91
CA MET A 139 -1.31 -2.41 4.58
C MET A 139 -0.68 -1.54 3.50
N LEU A 140 0.18 -2.15 2.66
CA LEU A 140 0.64 -1.54 1.42
C LEU A 140 -0.36 -1.85 0.30
N VAL A 141 -0.86 -0.81 -0.39
CA VAL A 141 -2.01 -0.88 -1.31
C VAL A 141 -1.67 -0.56 -2.75
N ASP A 142 -0.43 -0.23 -3.04
CA ASP A 142 0.07 0.35 -4.28
C ASP A 142 0.43 -0.65 -5.38
N GLN A 143 0.37 -1.95 -5.12
CA GLN A 143 0.72 -2.98 -6.11
C GLN A 143 -0.50 -3.45 -6.92
N LYS A 144 -0.24 -3.86 -8.18
CA LYS A 144 -1.23 -4.54 -9.03
C LYS A 144 -1.72 -5.83 -8.36
N THR A 145 -3.02 -6.05 -8.38
CA THR A 145 -3.63 -7.32 -7.94
C THR A 145 -4.55 -7.90 -9.01
N GLY A 146 -4.51 -9.22 -9.19
CA GLY A 146 -5.36 -9.91 -10.16
C GLY A 146 -6.85 -9.96 -9.79
N GLN A 147 -7.17 -9.74 -8.51
CA GLN A 147 -8.55 -9.72 -7.96
C GLN A 147 -8.98 -8.29 -7.59
N GLY A 148 -8.33 -7.28 -8.16
CA GLY A 148 -8.67 -5.87 -7.92
C GLY A 148 -9.74 -5.36 -8.86
N ILE A 149 -10.08 -4.09 -8.65
CA ILE A 149 -10.91 -3.30 -9.56
C ILE A 149 -10.03 -2.35 -10.37
N ALA A 150 -10.47 -1.99 -11.57
CA ALA A 150 -9.85 -0.91 -12.33
C ALA A 150 -10.10 0.41 -11.59
N SER A 151 -9.04 1.15 -11.31
CA SER A 151 -9.13 2.41 -10.57
C SER A 151 -8.05 3.37 -11.08
N PRO A 152 -8.37 4.67 -11.25
CA PRO A 152 -7.42 5.66 -11.76
C PRO A 152 -6.15 5.76 -10.91
N PHE A 153 -5.00 5.79 -11.57
CA PHE A 153 -3.68 6.03 -10.99
C PHE A 153 -2.78 6.66 -12.06
N PHE A 154 -2.34 7.89 -11.86
CA PHE A 154 -1.65 8.72 -12.88
C PHE A 154 -2.47 8.81 -14.19
N GLY A 155 -3.77 9.09 -14.07
CA GLY A 155 -4.68 9.25 -15.22
C GLY A 155 -4.94 7.97 -16.03
N ARG A 156 -4.52 6.78 -15.55
CA ARG A 156 -4.66 5.50 -16.22
C ARG A 156 -5.24 4.46 -15.27
N ASP A 157 -6.07 3.56 -15.78
CA ASP A 157 -6.63 2.49 -14.97
C ASP A 157 -5.57 1.49 -14.54
N ALA A 158 -5.52 1.24 -13.23
CA ALA A 158 -4.65 0.28 -12.61
C ALA A 158 -5.46 -0.69 -11.74
N MET A 159 -5.21 -1.99 -11.90
CA MET A 159 -5.87 -3.02 -11.10
C MET A 159 -5.46 -2.89 -9.63
N THR A 160 -6.37 -2.38 -8.81
CA THR A 160 -6.13 -1.99 -7.42
C THR A 160 -6.92 -2.86 -6.46
N THR A 161 -6.33 -3.20 -5.31
CA THR A 161 -7.05 -3.90 -4.25
C THR A 161 -8.15 -3.01 -3.69
N HIS A 162 -9.38 -3.52 -3.70
CA HIS A 162 -10.53 -2.83 -3.10
C HIS A 162 -10.74 -3.22 -1.62
N ALA A 163 -9.96 -4.15 -1.09
CA ALA A 163 -10.14 -4.67 0.27
C ALA A 163 -10.15 -3.57 1.35
N PRO A 164 -9.25 -2.56 1.35
CA PRO A 164 -9.30 -1.48 2.33
C PRO A 164 -10.60 -0.69 2.28
N ALA A 165 -11.04 -0.30 1.08
CA ALA A 165 -12.30 0.42 0.90
C ALA A 165 -13.51 -0.40 1.36
N THR A 166 -13.58 -1.68 0.94
CA THR A 166 -14.66 -2.59 1.33
C THR A 166 -14.73 -2.78 2.84
N LEU A 167 -13.59 -3.00 3.51
CA LEU A 167 -13.55 -3.19 4.96
C LEU A 167 -13.91 -1.90 5.70
N ALA A 168 -13.40 -0.75 5.25
CA ALA A 168 -13.73 0.55 5.84
C ALA A 168 -15.24 0.82 5.78
N LEU A 169 -15.85 0.67 4.62
CA LEU A 169 -17.29 0.90 4.43
C LEU A 169 -18.16 -0.07 5.25
N ARG A 170 -17.82 -1.36 5.25
CA ARG A 170 -18.61 -2.38 5.99
C ARG A 170 -18.50 -2.27 7.51
N MET A 171 -17.39 -1.76 8.00
CA MET A 171 -17.06 -1.80 9.43
C MET A 171 -17.01 -0.41 10.06
N GLY A 172 -17.08 0.66 9.26
CA GLY A 172 -16.84 2.03 9.71
C GLY A 172 -15.39 2.25 10.18
N ALA A 173 -14.44 1.42 9.70
CA ALA A 173 -13.04 1.57 10.06
C ALA A 173 -12.42 2.82 9.41
N ARG A 174 -11.53 3.49 10.13
CA ARG A 174 -10.81 4.64 9.61
C ARG A 174 -9.67 4.21 8.68
N LEU A 175 -9.55 4.89 7.54
CA LEU A 175 -8.43 4.77 6.61
C LEU A 175 -7.47 5.93 6.84
N VAL A 176 -6.27 5.65 7.31
CA VAL A 176 -5.25 6.65 7.62
C VAL A 176 -4.08 6.47 6.65
N PRO A 177 -3.85 7.40 5.73
CA PRO A 177 -2.66 7.34 4.89
C PRO A 177 -1.40 7.55 5.70
N ALA A 178 -0.32 6.85 5.32
CA ALA A 178 1.00 7.06 5.89
C ALA A 178 2.05 7.06 4.78
N GLY A 179 3.05 7.92 4.92
CA GLY A 179 4.18 8.03 4.00
C GLY A 179 5.50 7.78 4.72
N CYS A 180 6.48 7.26 4.00
CA CYS A 180 7.85 7.14 4.46
C CYS A 180 8.78 7.79 3.45
N VAL A 181 9.63 8.70 3.88
CA VAL A 181 10.62 9.38 3.04
C VAL A 181 11.99 9.20 3.67
N ARG A 182 12.96 8.73 2.89
CA ARG A 182 14.38 8.73 3.28
C ARG A 182 14.92 10.14 3.17
N THR A 183 15.47 10.66 4.24
CA THR A 183 16.11 11.98 4.29
C THR A 183 17.58 11.90 3.89
N HIS A 184 18.33 11.00 4.53
CA HIS A 184 19.74 10.71 4.23
C HIS A 184 20.10 9.33 4.81
N GLY A 185 21.12 8.65 4.25
CA GLY A 185 21.56 7.34 4.76
C GLY A 185 20.39 6.40 5.06
N ALA A 186 20.30 5.91 6.30
CA ALA A 186 19.20 5.09 6.81
C ALA A 186 18.31 5.88 7.81
N HIS A 187 18.04 7.17 7.53
CA HIS A 187 17.16 8.02 8.32
C HIS A 187 15.89 8.33 7.54
N PHE A 188 14.75 8.29 8.23
CA PHE A 188 13.43 8.34 7.63
C PHE A 188 12.52 9.32 8.34
N LYS A 189 11.72 10.06 7.57
CA LYS A 189 10.52 10.74 8.05
C LYS A 189 9.32 9.86 7.78
N VAL A 190 8.56 9.55 8.82
CA VAL A 190 7.29 8.83 8.73
C VAL A 190 6.16 9.79 9.04
N GLN A 191 5.43 10.15 7.98
CA GLN A 191 4.31 11.09 8.02
C GLN A 191 3.00 10.33 8.18
N ILE A 192 2.20 10.69 9.15
CA ILE A 192 0.82 10.20 9.34
C ILE A 192 -0.15 11.31 8.89
N TYR A 193 -0.95 11.01 7.87
CA TYR A 193 -1.92 11.97 7.35
C TYR A 193 -3.26 11.87 8.11
N PRO A 194 -4.13 12.88 8.02
CA PRO A 194 -5.50 12.78 8.51
C PRO A 194 -6.22 11.57 7.90
N ALA A 195 -7.14 10.97 8.66
CA ALA A 195 -7.99 9.91 8.14
C ALA A 195 -8.76 10.40 6.90
N LEU A 196 -8.87 9.52 5.89
CA LEU A 196 -9.61 9.85 4.68
C LEU A 196 -11.08 10.09 5.03
N GLU A 197 -11.59 11.24 4.65
CA GLU A 197 -13.01 11.56 4.74
C GLU A 197 -13.75 11.04 3.51
N PHE A 198 -14.82 10.33 3.72
CA PHE A 198 -15.66 9.78 2.66
C PHE A 198 -17.11 9.72 3.11
N ALA A 199 -18.02 10.29 2.33
CA ALA A 199 -19.45 10.21 2.55
C ALA A 199 -20.05 9.11 1.65
N PRO A 200 -20.50 7.97 2.21
CA PRO A 200 -21.11 6.90 1.42
C PRO A 200 -22.42 7.36 0.76
N SER A 201 -22.64 6.96 -0.48
CA SER A 201 -23.89 7.19 -1.22
C SER A 201 -24.99 6.20 -0.87
N GLY A 202 -24.64 5.09 -0.23
CA GLY A 202 -25.51 3.95 0.04
C GLY A 202 -25.44 2.84 -1.03
N ASP A 203 -24.80 3.10 -2.16
CA ASP A 203 -24.50 2.08 -3.18
C ASP A 203 -23.10 1.52 -2.92
N MET A 204 -23.04 0.34 -2.33
CA MET A 204 -21.78 -0.27 -1.89
C MET A 204 -20.75 -0.42 -3.04
N GLU A 205 -21.20 -0.74 -4.24
CA GLU A 205 -20.28 -0.96 -5.37
C GLU A 205 -19.66 0.36 -5.83
N LYS A 206 -20.48 1.40 -5.98
CA LYS A 206 -20.01 2.76 -6.31
C LYS A 206 -19.11 3.32 -5.20
N ASP A 207 -19.51 3.13 -3.96
CA ASP A 207 -18.75 3.63 -2.80
C ASP A 207 -17.38 2.96 -2.69
N VAL A 208 -17.30 1.64 -2.90
CA VAL A 208 -16.02 0.91 -2.94
C VAL A 208 -15.13 1.42 -4.08
N ALA A 209 -15.69 1.64 -5.27
CA ALA A 209 -14.93 2.17 -6.40
C ALA A 209 -14.42 3.59 -6.12
N ALA A 210 -15.28 4.47 -5.61
CA ALA A 210 -14.94 5.86 -5.29
C ALA A 210 -13.89 5.97 -4.18
N LEU A 211 -14.03 5.19 -3.10
CA LEU A 211 -13.07 5.18 -1.99
C LEU A 211 -11.73 4.55 -2.42
N THR A 212 -11.75 3.53 -3.28
CA THR A 212 -10.51 2.97 -3.86
C THR A 212 -9.80 4.01 -4.74
N ALA A 213 -10.54 4.80 -5.51
CA ALA A 213 -9.97 5.89 -6.30
C ALA A 213 -9.37 7.00 -5.41
N LEU A 214 -10.01 7.32 -4.28
CA LEU A 214 -9.49 8.27 -3.30
C LEU A 214 -8.16 7.76 -2.69
N ILE A 215 -8.09 6.48 -2.32
CA ILE A 215 -6.85 5.85 -1.84
C ILE A 215 -5.76 5.95 -2.92
N ASN A 216 -6.05 5.60 -4.16
CA ASN A 216 -5.09 5.68 -5.26
C ASN A 216 -4.58 7.12 -5.48
N ARG A 217 -5.46 8.12 -5.46
CA ARG A 217 -5.09 9.54 -5.58
C ARG A 217 -4.16 9.96 -4.46
N THR A 218 -4.43 9.52 -3.23
CA THR A 218 -3.55 9.80 -2.08
C THR A 218 -2.17 9.16 -2.29
N MET A 219 -2.11 7.91 -2.73
CA MET A 219 -0.84 7.25 -3.05
C MET A 219 -0.12 7.94 -4.21
N GLU A 220 -0.84 8.37 -5.25
CA GLU A 220 -0.28 9.13 -6.37
C GLU A 220 0.40 10.43 -5.91
N ASN A 221 -0.23 11.17 -5.00
CA ASN A 221 0.35 12.40 -4.44
C ASN A 221 1.67 12.11 -3.72
N LEU A 222 1.75 11.02 -2.95
CA LEU A 222 2.98 10.60 -2.28
C LEU A 222 4.09 10.22 -3.28
N VAL A 223 3.72 9.52 -4.36
CA VAL A 223 4.68 9.17 -5.43
C VAL A 223 5.17 10.42 -6.15
N ARG A 224 4.28 11.38 -6.45
CA ARG A 224 4.65 12.64 -7.12
C ARG A 224 5.61 13.48 -6.28
N ALA A 225 5.43 13.49 -4.95
CA ALA A 225 6.31 14.21 -4.04
C ALA A 225 7.73 13.59 -3.97
N ASN A 226 7.86 12.26 -4.11
CA ASN A 226 9.14 11.56 -3.97
C ASN A 226 9.26 10.43 -5.01
N PRO A 227 9.32 10.74 -6.31
CA PRO A 227 9.23 9.74 -7.37
C PRO A 227 10.38 8.73 -7.37
N SER A 228 11.58 9.11 -6.99
CA SER A 228 12.74 8.19 -6.93
C SER A 228 12.69 7.21 -5.75
N GLN A 229 11.82 7.44 -4.78
CA GLN A 229 11.74 6.61 -3.58
C GLN A 229 10.58 5.59 -3.62
N TRP A 230 9.76 5.57 -4.69
CA TRP A 230 8.73 4.55 -4.88
C TRP A 230 9.24 3.35 -5.68
N LEU A 231 8.69 2.17 -5.39
CA LEU A 231 9.11 0.90 -5.99
C LEU A 231 8.54 0.71 -7.41
N TRP A 232 9.13 1.36 -8.42
CA TRP A 232 8.70 1.33 -9.83
C TRP A 232 8.88 -0.01 -10.53
N ILE A 233 9.56 -0.99 -9.96
CA ILE A 233 9.85 -2.27 -10.61
C ILE A 233 8.61 -3.15 -10.84
N HIS A 234 7.54 -2.94 -10.08
CA HIS A 234 6.27 -3.61 -10.30
C HIS A 234 5.53 -3.03 -11.49
N ARG A 235 5.00 -3.90 -12.37
CA ARG A 235 4.11 -3.50 -13.45
C ARG A 235 2.78 -3.05 -12.86
N ARG A 236 2.66 -1.77 -12.52
CA ARG A 236 1.46 -1.21 -11.90
C ARG A 236 0.27 -1.20 -12.86
N TRP A 237 0.52 -0.93 -14.13
CA TRP A 237 -0.49 -0.94 -15.18
C TRP A 237 -0.43 -2.22 -16.01
N PRO A 238 -1.58 -2.64 -16.60
CA PRO A 238 -1.59 -3.78 -17.50
C PRO A 238 -0.70 -3.50 -18.71
N SER A 239 0.11 -4.49 -19.13
CA SER A 239 0.78 -4.45 -20.43
C SER A 239 -0.26 -4.53 -21.56
N GLU A 240 0.15 -4.25 -22.79
CA GLU A 240 -0.73 -4.42 -23.96
C GLU A 240 -1.22 -5.86 -24.08
N HIS A 241 -0.36 -6.84 -23.79
CA HIS A 241 -0.74 -8.25 -23.71
C HIS A 241 -1.80 -8.51 -22.63
N ASP A 242 -1.63 -7.96 -21.43
CA ASP A 242 -2.61 -8.09 -20.35
C ASP A 242 -3.95 -7.46 -20.74
N ARG A 243 -3.95 -6.29 -21.42
CA ARG A 243 -5.17 -5.64 -21.91
C ARG A 243 -5.92 -6.52 -22.91
N LYS A 244 -5.24 -7.04 -23.92
CA LYS A 244 -5.83 -7.96 -24.91
C LYS A 244 -6.42 -9.22 -24.25
N ARG A 245 -5.75 -9.75 -23.22
CA ARG A 245 -6.23 -10.90 -22.45
C ARG A 245 -7.49 -10.58 -21.64
N LEU A 246 -7.53 -9.42 -20.97
CA LEU A 246 -8.69 -8.94 -20.23
C LEU A 246 -9.89 -8.70 -21.15
N GLU A 247 -9.70 -8.03 -22.28
CA GLU A 247 -10.75 -7.84 -23.30
C GLU A 247 -11.32 -9.17 -23.81
N LYS A 248 -10.44 -10.13 -24.09
CA LYS A 248 -10.87 -11.48 -24.53
C LYS A 248 -11.66 -12.21 -23.44
N LYS A 249 -11.30 -12.02 -22.17
CA LYS A 249 -12.02 -12.57 -21.02
C LYS A 249 -13.41 -11.93 -20.91
N HIS A 250 -13.50 -10.61 -20.91
CA HIS A 250 -14.79 -9.88 -20.82
C HIS A 250 -15.72 -10.22 -21.99
N ARG A 251 -15.17 -10.37 -23.23
CA ARG A 251 -15.99 -10.82 -24.39
C ARG A 251 -16.53 -12.25 -24.20
N ARG A 252 -15.79 -13.15 -23.57
CA ARG A 252 -16.24 -14.51 -23.27
C ARG A 252 -17.34 -14.50 -22.21
N GLU A 253 -17.15 -13.76 -21.12
CA GLU A 253 -18.13 -13.61 -20.04
C GLU A 253 -19.44 -12.99 -20.55
N ALA A 254 -19.36 -11.93 -21.36
CA ALA A 254 -20.53 -11.31 -21.98
C ALA A 254 -21.27 -12.27 -22.95
N ARG A 255 -20.55 -13.11 -23.69
CA ARG A 255 -21.17 -14.15 -24.56
C ARG A 255 -21.84 -15.25 -23.74
N GLN A 256 -21.23 -15.65 -22.63
CA GLN A 256 -21.82 -16.65 -21.72
C GLN A 256 -23.09 -16.11 -21.07
N ALA A 257 -23.04 -14.90 -20.50
CA ALA A 257 -24.20 -14.26 -19.90
C ALA A 257 -25.40 -14.12 -20.87
N ARG A 258 -25.12 -13.85 -22.15
CA ARG A 258 -26.18 -13.81 -23.19
C ARG A 258 -26.74 -15.19 -23.54
N ARG A 259 -25.96 -16.27 -23.39
CA ARG A 259 -26.43 -17.66 -23.62
C ARG A 259 -27.25 -18.16 -22.42
N ASP A 260 -26.95 -17.70 -21.22
CA ASP A 260 -27.60 -18.12 -19.99
C ASP A 260 -28.93 -17.33 -19.76
N ALA A 261 -29.13 -16.22 -20.50
CA ALA A 261 -30.32 -15.35 -20.43
C ALA A 261 -31.34 -15.59 -21.57
N GLY A 262 -31.06 -16.46 -22.52
CA GLY A 262 -31.96 -16.82 -23.65
C GLY A 262 -32.28 -18.33 -23.64
#